data_563621ce1c57cafc7b10417f47e1f11c
#
_entry.id   563621ce1c57cafc7b10417f47e1f11c
#
_cell.length_a   1.000
_cell.length_b   1.000
_cell.length_c   1.000
_cell.angle_alpha   90.00
_cell.angle_beta   90.00
_cell.angle_gamma   90.00
#
_symmetry.space_group_name_H-M   'P 1'
#
loop_
_entity.id
_entity.type
_entity.pdbx_description
1 polymer ?
#
loop_
_entity_poly.entity_id
_entity_poly.type
_entity_poly.pdbx_seq_one_letter_code
_entity_poly.pdbx_strand_id
1 'polypeptide(L)'
;MKETDLLNICGVNESFDVPVKLLELLLSPNSDQLLEQISNVYGDLQIDEFNIYYQTYLSERGKLKQDYTPNEVGKLLGMLIGEADTLIDVCAGSGTLTINYWNEHPNVKVCCEEFSSRVIPFLLANLALRNIDGIVYHGDTLTRKYEHIYRLCKGDKYSTIQIVEESKPIEGAVIMNPPYSLGWNPMNDERL
;
A
#
# COMPACT_ATOMS: atom_id res chain seq x y z
N MET A 1 -5.07 -3.75 -15.45
CA MET A 1 -3.88 -4.63 -15.50
C MET A 1 -4.33 -6.09 -15.54
N LYS A 2 -3.73 -6.92 -16.44
CA LYS A 2 -4.05 -8.35 -16.55
C LYS A 2 -3.12 -9.19 -15.69
N GLU A 3 -3.54 -10.43 -15.39
CA GLU A 3 -2.70 -11.38 -14.66
C GLU A 3 -1.33 -11.59 -15.32
N THR A 4 -1.37 -11.87 -16.64
CA THR A 4 -0.17 -12.12 -17.44
C THR A 4 0.82 -10.97 -17.46
N ASP A 5 0.38 -9.74 -17.24
CA ASP A 5 1.26 -8.57 -17.26
C ASP A 5 2.26 -8.64 -16.09
N LEU A 6 1.78 -8.86 -14.86
CA LEU A 6 2.66 -8.98 -13.69
C LEU A 6 3.45 -10.29 -13.69
N LEU A 7 2.88 -11.41 -14.16
CA LEU A 7 3.62 -12.66 -14.31
C LEU A 7 4.86 -12.47 -15.19
N ASN A 8 4.69 -11.83 -16.34
CA ASN A 8 5.79 -11.56 -17.28
C ASN A 8 6.81 -10.57 -16.72
N ILE A 9 6.35 -9.48 -16.10
CA ILE A 9 7.23 -8.45 -15.51
C ILE A 9 8.06 -9.02 -14.37
N CYS A 10 7.43 -9.82 -13.50
CA CYS A 10 8.12 -10.46 -12.38
C CYS A 10 8.91 -11.71 -12.78
N GLY A 11 8.68 -12.28 -13.97
CA GLY A 11 9.33 -13.51 -14.41
C GLY A 11 8.92 -14.74 -13.61
N VAL A 12 7.65 -14.81 -13.20
CA VAL A 12 7.07 -15.93 -12.45
C VAL A 12 5.93 -16.58 -13.23
N ASN A 13 5.59 -17.82 -12.86
CA ASN A 13 4.55 -18.59 -13.56
C ASN A 13 3.19 -18.54 -12.84
N GLU A 14 3.18 -18.28 -11.55
CA GLU A 14 2.00 -18.33 -10.70
C GLU A 14 1.76 -16.99 -10.00
N SER A 15 0.51 -16.54 -9.93
CA SER A 15 0.17 -15.24 -9.35
C SER A 15 0.56 -15.12 -7.87
N PHE A 16 0.55 -16.23 -7.12
CA PHE A 16 0.91 -16.19 -5.70
C PHE A 16 2.41 -15.93 -5.46
N ASP A 17 3.29 -16.12 -6.45
CA ASP A 17 4.72 -15.79 -6.38
C ASP A 17 4.99 -14.31 -6.66
N VAL A 18 4.04 -13.61 -7.30
CA VAL A 18 4.18 -12.19 -7.68
C VAL A 18 4.55 -11.30 -6.49
N PRO A 19 3.89 -11.38 -5.31
CA PRO A 19 4.22 -10.48 -4.21
C PRO A 19 5.69 -10.56 -3.77
N VAL A 20 6.20 -11.77 -3.62
CA VAL A 20 7.59 -11.99 -3.18
C VAL A 20 8.57 -11.46 -4.21
N LYS A 21 8.34 -11.78 -5.48
CA LYS A 21 9.24 -11.35 -6.57
C LYS A 21 9.15 -9.85 -6.82
N LEU A 22 7.97 -9.27 -6.72
CA LEU A 22 7.76 -7.82 -6.84
C LEU A 22 8.55 -7.07 -5.77
N LEU A 23 8.50 -7.51 -4.51
CA LEU A 23 9.26 -6.89 -3.42
C LEU A 23 10.77 -6.96 -3.67
N GLU A 24 11.28 -8.13 -4.07
CA GLU A 24 12.69 -8.32 -4.42
C GLU A 24 13.13 -7.31 -5.51
N LEU A 25 12.35 -7.18 -6.57
CA LEU A 25 12.63 -6.29 -7.68
C LEU A 25 12.53 -4.81 -7.31
N LEU A 26 11.55 -4.43 -6.47
CA LEU A 26 11.39 -3.06 -5.98
C LEU A 26 12.59 -2.61 -5.11
N LEU A 27 13.21 -3.54 -4.39
CA LEU A 27 14.37 -3.26 -3.55
C LEU A 27 15.70 -3.43 -4.31
N SER A 28 15.67 -3.79 -5.58
CA SER A 28 16.85 -3.95 -6.40
C SER A 28 17.36 -2.64 -7.00
N PRO A 29 18.61 -2.54 -7.45
CA PRO A 29 19.13 -1.37 -8.16
C PRO A 29 18.38 -1.04 -9.47
N ASN A 30 17.62 -1.98 -10.01
CA ASN A 30 16.85 -1.82 -11.26
C ASN A 30 15.37 -1.48 -11.02
N SER A 31 15.02 -0.99 -9.84
CA SER A 31 13.63 -0.66 -9.47
C SER A 31 12.96 0.32 -10.41
N ASP A 32 13.68 1.33 -10.93
CA ASP A 32 13.14 2.28 -11.90
C ASP A 32 12.73 1.59 -13.22
N GLN A 33 13.52 0.62 -13.70
CA GLN A 33 13.18 -0.15 -14.90
C GLN A 33 11.95 -1.03 -14.68
N LEU A 34 11.83 -1.63 -13.49
CA LEU A 34 10.63 -2.36 -13.09
C LEU A 34 9.39 -1.46 -13.10
N LEU A 35 9.49 -0.29 -12.43
CA LEU A 35 8.38 0.66 -12.33
C LEU A 35 7.98 1.21 -13.71
N GLU A 36 8.93 1.39 -14.62
CA GLU A 36 8.65 1.75 -16.02
C GLU A 36 7.84 0.65 -16.74
N GLN A 37 8.24 -0.62 -16.59
CA GLN A 37 7.49 -1.75 -17.17
C GLN A 37 6.07 -1.83 -16.60
N ILE A 38 5.92 -1.67 -15.29
CA ILE A 38 4.61 -1.66 -14.63
C ILE A 38 3.78 -0.47 -15.12
N SER A 39 4.36 0.73 -15.19
CA SER A 39 3.67 1.94 -15.66
C SER A 39 3.07 1.78 -17.05
N ASN A 40 3.73 1.06 -17.96
CA ASN A 40 3.25 0.80 -19.30
C ASN A 40 1.98 -0.07 -19.37
N VAL A 41 1.70 -0.86 -18.33
CA VAL A 41 0.53 -1.76 -18.25
C VAL A 41 -0.47 -1.35 -17.16
N TYR A 42 -0.10 -0.39 -16.31
CA TYR A 42 -0.88 0.00 -15.14
C TYR A 42 -2.18 0.75 -15.49
N GLY A 43 -2.20 1.50 -16.56
CA GLY A 43 -3.38 2.27 -16.96
C GLY A 43 -3.46 3.62 -16.25
N ASP A 44 -4.47 3.83 -15.39
CA ASP A 44 -4.73 5.10 -14.73
C ASP A 44 -4.14 5.15 -13.31
N LEU A 45 -3.20 6.07 -13.08
CA LEU A 45 -2.61 6.28 -11.75
C LEU A 45 -3.58 6.84 -10.69
N GLN A 46 -4.74 7.35 -11.10
CA GLN A 46 -5.78 7.78 -10.16
C GLN A 46 -6.53 6.59 -9.53
N ILE A 47 -6.37 5.38 -10.10
CA ILE A 47 -7.04 4.16 -9.65
C ILE A 47 -6.01 3.20 -9.04
N ASP A 48 -6.41 2.47 -8.00
CA ASP A 48 -5.60 1.39 -7.45
C ASP A 48 -5.79 0.10 -8.26
N GLU A 49 -5.05 -0.02 -9.37
CA GLU A 49 -5.05 -1.21 -10.23
C GLU A 49 -4.50 -2.46 -9.53
N PHE A 50 -3.59 -2.30 -8.57
CA PHE A 50 -3.08 -3.43 -7.79
C PHE A 50 -4.12 -4.00 -6.83
N ASN A 51 -5.02 -3.16 -6.30
CA ASN A 51 -6.16 -3.63 -5.54
C ASN A 51 -7.04 -4.55 -6.38
N ILE A 52 -7.38 -4.12 -7.60
CA ILE A 52 -8.18 -4.90 -8.55
C ILE A 52 -7.48 -6.23 -8.87
N TYR A 53 -6.17 -6.18 -9.14
CA TYR A 53 -5.35 -7.37 -9.39
C TYR A 53 -5.39 -8.33 -8.21
N TYR A 54 -5.09 -7.83 -7.00
CA TYR A 54 -5.06 -8.64 -5.78
C TYR A 54 -6.41 -9.30 -5.50
N GLN A 55 -7.50 -8.55 -5.61
CA GLN A 55 -8.85 -9.08 -5.43
C GLN A 55 -9.20 -10.18 -6.43
N THR A 56 -8.73 -10.03 -7.66
CA THR A 56 -9.10 -10.95 -8.75
C THR A 56 -8.31 -12.26 -8.68
N TYR A 57 -7.00 -12.19 -8.40
CA TYR A 57 -6.10 -13.33 -8.57
C TYR A 57 -5.48 -13.86 -7.27
N LEU A 58 -5.46 -13.08 -6.19
CA LEU A 58 -4.74 -13.43 -4.98
C LEU A 58 -5.60 -13.51 -3.72
N SER A 59 -6.80 -12.91 -3.71
CA SER A 59 -7.59 -12.83 -2.48
C SER A 59 -8.24 -14.17 -2.11
N GLU A 60 -7.99 -14.60 -0.88
CA GLU A 60 -8.70 -15.72 -0.23
C GLU A 60 -9.94 -15.19 0.50
N ARG A 61 -10.93 -14.64 -0.23
CA ARG A 61 -12.14 -14.02 0.34
C ARG A 61 -12.87 -14.89 1.37
N GLY A 62 -12.83 -16.22 1.21
CA GLY A 62 -13.49 -17.15 2.12
C GLY A 62 -12.86 -17.27 3.50
N LYS A 63 -11.56 -16.96 3.64
CA LYS A 63 -10.82 -17.15 4.90
C LYS A 63 -10.53 -15.84 5.63
N LEU A 64 -10.22 -14.75 4.91
CA LEU A 64 -9.68 -13.54 5.50
C LEU A 64 -10.70 -12.39 5.61
N LYS A 65 -11.92 -12.54 5.05
CA LYS A 65 -12.98 -11.51 5.06
C LYS A 65 -12.45 -10.10 4.74
N GLN A 66 -11.51 -10.04 3.77
CA GLN A 66 -10.91 -8.78 3.33
C GLN A 66 -11.91 -8.05 2.44
N ASP A 67 -12.57 -7.05 2.99
CA ASP A 67 -13.41 -6.13 2.25
C ASP A 67 -12.56 -4.92 1.85
N TYR A 68 -12.49 -4.68 0.55
CA TYR A 68 -11.69 -3.58 0.00
C TYR A 68 -12.52 -2.31 -0.11
N THR A 69 -11.86 -1.19 0.14
CA THR A 69 -12.49 0.12 0.10
C THR A 69 -12.89 0.49 -1.33
N PRO A 70 -14.18 0.78 -1.62
CA PRO A 70 -14.58 1.35 -2.89
C PRO A 70 -13.95 2.74 -3.10
N ASN A 71 -13.61 3.07 -4.35
CA ASN A 71 -13.00 4.36 -4.69
C ASN A 71 -13.84 5.56 -4.25
N GLU A 72 -15.16 5.46 -4.33
CA GLU A 72 -16.09 6.53 -3.93
C GLU A 72 -16.00 6.84 -2.43
N VAL A 73 -15.78 5.82 -1.61
CA VAL A 73 -15.57 6.00 -0.16
C VAL A 73 -14.25 6.71 0.09
N GLY A 74 -13.19 6.33 -0.62
CA GLY A 74 -11.89 6.98 -0.52
C GLY A 74 -11.94 8.47 -0.89
N LYS A 75 -12.65 8.83 -1.97
CA LYS A 75 -12.86 10.22 -2.36
C LYS A 75 -13.64 11.02 -1.30
N LEU A 76 -14.71 10.45 -0.77
CA LEU A 76 -15.49 11.10 0.29
C LEU A 76 -14.63 11.36 1.54
N LEU A 77 -13.83 10.39 1.96
CA LEU A 77 -12.95 10.54 3.11
C LEU A 77 -11.86 11.60 2.86
N GLY A 78 -11.28 11.64 1.66
CA GLY A 78 -10.34 12.69 1.27
C GLY A 78 -10.93 14.10 1.40
N MET A 79 -12.16 14.30 0.96
CA MET A 79 -12.88 15.57 1.10
C MET A 79 -13.17 15.93 2.57
N LEU A 80 -13.45 14.95 3.42
CA LEU A 80 -13.76 15.18 4.84
C LEU A 80 -12.51 15.54 5.66
N ILE A 81 -11.35 14.98 5.32
CA ILE A 81 -10.08 15.25 6.00
C ILE A 81 -9.61 16.68 5.70
N GLY A 82 -9.86 17.17 4.48
CA GLY A 82 -9.32 18.44 4.01
C GLY A 82 -7.81 18.36 3.74
N GLU A 83 -7.13 19.50 3.71
CA GLU A 83 -5.69 19.58 3.42
C GLU A 83 -4.85 19.21 4.64
N ALA A 84 -3.87 18.33 4.45
CA ALA A 84 -2.89 17.95 5.47
C ALA A 84 -1.50 17.76 4.84
N ASP A 85 -0.45 18.13 5.58
CA ASP A 85 0.94 17.93 5.15
C ASP A 85 1.33 16.45 5.12
N THR A 86 0.75 15.68 6.02
CA THR A 86 0.99 14.24 6.14
C THR A 86 -0.32 13.48 6.36
N LEU A 87 -0.50 12.41 5.61
CA LEU A 87 -1.57 11.44 5.78
C LEU A 87 -1.02 10.19 6.46
N ILE A 88 -1.69 9.71 7.49
CA ILE A 88 -1.41 8.44 8.15
C ILE A 88 -2.53 7.46 7.80
N ASP A 89 -2.19 6.41 7.03
CA ASP A 89 -3.15 5.39 6.61
C ASP A 89 -2.87 4.09 7.38
N VAL A 90 -3.70 3.84 8.37
CA VAL A 90 -3.60 2.66 9.23
C VAL A 90 -4.43 1.52 8.64
N CYS A 91 -3.82 0.35 8.47
CA CYS A 91 -4.37 -0.78 7.72
C CYS A 91 -4.54 -0.46 6.23
N ALA A 92 -3.48 0.08 5.62
CA ALA A 92 -3.49 0.70 4.31
C ALA A 92 -3.87 -0.25 3.15
N GLY A 93 -3.69 -1.57 3.33
CA GLY A 93 -3.87 -2.51 2.22
C GLY A 93 -2.92 -2.18 1.07
N SER A 94 -3.40 -2.19 -0.16
CA SER A 94 -2.64 -1.74 -1.34
C SER A 94 -2.52 -0.21 -1.46
N GLY A 95 -3.14 0.57 -0.55
CA GLY A 95 -3.06 2.02 -0.53
C GLY A 95 -4.24 2.74 -1.18
N THR A 96 -5.39 2.08 -1.35
CA THR A 96 -6.55 2.69 -2.03
C THR A 96 -6.98 4.01 -1.39
N LEU A 97 -7.05 4.09 -0.06
CA LEU A 97 -7.41 5.33 0.63
C LEU A 97 -6.34 6.42 0.43
N THR A 98 -5.09 6.05 0.59
CA THR A 98 -3.92 6.92 0.36
C THR A 98 -3.92 7.49 -1.06
N ILE A 99 -4.18 6.65 -2.09
CA ILE A 99 -4.21 7.08 -3.50
C ILE A 99 -5.36 8.07 -3.74
N ASN A 100 -6.55 7.79 -3.22
CA ASN A 100 -7.69 8.70 -3.37
C ASN A 100 -7.42 10.06 -2.72
N TYR A 101 -6.78 10.10 -1.55
CA TYR A 101 -6.36 11.35 -0.93
C TYR A 101 -5.27 12.06 -1.73
N TRP A 102 -4.25 11.33 -2.21
CA TRP A 102 -3.17 11.87 -3.02
C TRP A 102 -3.66 12.48 -4.34
N ASN A 103 -4.71 11.93 -4.96
CA ASN A 103 -5.31 12.50 -6.18
C ASN A 103 -5.75 13.95 -6.01
N GLU A 104 -6.23 14.32 -4.82
CA GLU A 104 -6.64 15.69 -4.49
C GLU A 104 -5.48 16.52 -3.89
N HIS A 105 -4.50 15.85 -3.25
CA HIS A 105 -3.39 16.47 -2.53
C HIS A 105 -2.03 15.86 -2.94
N PRO A 106 -1.52 16.10 -4.17
CA PRO A 106 -0.38 15.37 -4.73
C PRO A 106 0.97 15.67 -4.05
N ASN A 107 1.04 16.63 -3.13
CA ASN A 107 2.24 16.95 -2.35
C ASN A 107 2.23 16.35 -0.94
N VAL A 108 1.19 15.60 -0.57
CA VAL A 108 1.10 14.98 0.75
C VAL A 108 2.23 13.99 0.97
N LYS A 109 2.79 13.98 2.18
CA LYS A 109 3.63 12.88 2.66
C LYS A 109 2.75 11.80 3.24
N VAL A 110 3.16 10.55 3.11
CA VAL A 110 2.35 9.44 3.63
C VAL A 110 3.09 8.62 4.67
N CYS A 111 2.32 8.11 5.62
CA CYS A 111 2.74 7.11 6.59
C CYS A 111 1.72 5.98 6.54
N CYS A 112 2.08 4.86 5.94
CA CYS A 112 1.18 3.72 5.82
C CYS A 112 1.61 2.61 6.78
N GLU A 113 0.63 1.92 7.37
CA GLU A 113 0.84 0.73 8.19
C GLU A 113 0.06 -0.43 7.59
N GLU A 114 0.73 -1.55 7.33
CA GLU A 114 0.11 -2.74 6.75
C GLU A 114 0.71 -4.03 7.34
N PHE A 115 -0.18 -4.96 7.70
CA PHE A 115 0.20 -6.23 8.34
C PHE A 115 0.60 -7.31 7.33
N SER A 116 -0.04 -7.34 6.18
CA SER A 116 0.08 -8.45 5.24
C SER A 116 1.34 -8.34 4.37
N SER A 117 2.29 -9.25 4.57
CA SER A 117 3.47 -9.39 3.71
C SER A 117 3.13 -9.59 2.23
N ARG A 118 1.95 -10.13 1.91
CA ARG A 118 1.49 -10.33 0.52
C ARG A 118 1.00 -9.04 -0.12
N VAL A 119 0.58 -8.06 0.67
CA VAL A 119 0.02 -6.79 0.17
C VAL A 119 1.07 -5.68 0.13
N ILE A 120 2.04 -5.70 1.05
CA ILE A 120 3.14 -4.73 1.12
C ILE A 120 3.80 -4.42 -0.23
N PRO A 121 4.14 -5.41 -1.10
CA PRO A 121 4.79 -5.10 -2.38
C PRO A 121 3.91 -4.26 -3.30
N PHE A 122 2.61 -4.47 -3.29
CA PHE A 122 1.65 -3.69 -4.08
C PHE A 122 1.48 -2.27 -3.52
N LEU A 123 1.44 -2.11 -2.20
CA LEU A 123 1.44 -0.80 -1.55
C LEU A 123 2.69 0.00 -1.94
N LEU A 124 3.87 -0.60 -1.80
CA LEU A 124 5.14 0.04 -2.16
C LEU A 124 5.20 0.43 -3.64
N ALA A 125 4.78 -0.48 -4.54
CA ALA A 125 4.72 -0.20 -5.97
C ALA A 125 3.74 0.94 -6.29
N ASN A 126 2.56 0.96 -5.66
CA ASN A 126 1.57 2.03 -5.81
C ASN A 126 2.12 3.40 -5.43
N LEU A 127 2.79 3.48 -4.28
CA LEU A 127 3.37 4.73 -3.80
C LEU A 127 4.55 5.17 -4.68
N ALA A 128 5.42 4.21 -5.07
CA ALA A 128 6.59 4.51 -5.90
C ALA A 128 6.21 4.99 -7.30
N LEU A 129 5.22 4.35 -7.96
CA LEU A 129 4.71 4.77 -9.28
C LEU A 129 4.20 6.21 -9.29
N ARG A 130 3.67 6.70 -8.18
CA ARG A 130 3.14 8.06 -8.00
C ARG A 130 4.18 9.05 -7.49
N ASN A 131 5.42 8.60 -7.35
CA ASN A 131 6.53 9.41 -6.81
C ASN A 131 6.19 10.05 -5.46
N ILE A 132 5.58 9.28 -4.56
CA ILE A 132 5.16 9.75 -3.24
C ILE A 132 6.31 9.66 -2.24
N ASP A 133 6.53 10.73 -1.45
CA ASP A 133 7.43 10.72 -0.28
C ASP A 133 6.70 10.12 0.92
N GLY A 134 7.30 9.14 1.58
CA GLY A 134 6.59 8.49 2.70
C GLY A 134 7.38 7.41 3.42
N ILE A 135 6.68 6.80 4.39
CA ILE A 135 7.14 5.65 5.16
C ILE A 135 6.04 4.59 5.16
N VAL A 136 6.46 3.33 5.04
CA VAL A 136 5.56 2.18 5.17
C VAL A 136 6.09 1.28 6.27
N TYR A 137 5.27 1.05 7.28
CA TYR A 137 5.52 0.11 8.36
C TYR A 137 4.85 -1.23 8.04
N HIS A 138 5.64 -2.29 7.91
CA HIS A 138 5.16 -3.65 7.75
C HIS A 138 5.09 -4.33 9.10
N GLY A 139 3.90 -4.61 9.60
CA GLY A 139 3.69 -5.30 10.86
C GLY A 139 2.36 -4.98 11.55
N ASP A 140 2.27 -5.33 12.81
CA ASP A 140 1.04 -5.21 13.60
C ASP A 140 0.92 -3.81 14.22
N THR A 141 0.03 -3.02 13.67
CA THR A 141 -0.32 -1.68 14.14
C THR A 141 -0.79 -1.64 15.59
N LEU A 142 -1.53 -2.65 16.05
CA LEU A 142 -2.07 -2.67 17.41
C LEU A 142 -0.99 -2.89 18.45
N THR A 143 -0.04 -3.78 18.16
CA THR A 143 1.08 -4.07 19.07
C THR A 143 2.31 -3.22 18.80
N ARG A 144 2.30 -2.42 17.72
CA ARG A 144 3.44 -1.62 17.26
C ARG A 144 4.70 -2.44 17.01
N LYS A 145 4.54 -3.72 16.63
CA LYS A 145 5.64 -4.61 16.26
C LYS A 145 5.77 -4.63 14.74
N TYR A 146 6.82 -4.02 14.25
CA TYR A 146 7.09 -3.94 12.82
C TYR A 146 8.28 -4.83 12.46
N GLU A 147 8.13 -5.61 11.39
CA GLU A 147 9.17 -6.49 10.84
C GLU A 147 10.13 -5.69 9.96
N HIS A 148 9.58 -4.77 9.17
CA HIS A 148 10.33 -3.90 8.28
C HIS A 148 9.73 -2.50 8.24
N ILE A 149 10.60 -1.52 8.05
CA ILE A 149 10.21 -0.13 7.78
C ILE A 149 10.81 0.25 6.43
N TYR A 150 9.95 0.66 5.50
CA TYR A 150 10.34 1.09 4.16
C TYR A 150 10.24 2.62 4.06
N ARG A 151 11.35 3.26 3.70
CA ARG A 151 11.38 4.69 3.38
C ARG A 151 11.26 4.87 1.88
N LEU A 152 10.29 5.66 1.44
CA LEU A 152 10.14 6.12 0.06
C LEU A 152 10.63 7.55 -0.05
N CYS A 153 11.53 7.82 -0.99
CA CYS A 153 12.02 9.17 -1.27
C CYS A 153 11.69 9.53 -2.72
N LYS A 154 11.15 10.72 -2.95
CA LYS A 154 10.90 11.22 -4.32
C LYS A 154 12.16 11.15 -5.16
N GLY A 155 12.05 10.55 -6.34
CA GLY A 155 13.06 10.56 -7.39
C GLY A 155 12.65 11.46 -8.55
N ASP A 156 13.30 11.33 -9.69
CA ASP A 156 12.97 12.12 -10.88
C ASP A 156 11.59 11.74 -11.46
N LYS A 157 11.27 10.45 -11.51
CA LYS A 157 10.01 9.93 -12.05
C LYS A 157 9.27 9.07 -11.04
N TYR A 158 9.98 8.22 -10.31
CA TYR A 158 9.47 7.26 -9.34
C TYR A 158 10.16 7.44 -8.00
N SER A 159 9.50 7.04 -6.91
CA SER A 159 10.17 7.03 -5.61
C SER A 159 11.14 5.87 -5.50
N THR A 160 12.30 6.12 -4.91
CA THR A 160 13.21 5.08 -4.46
C THR A 160 12.72 4.48 -3.15
N ILE A 161 12.97 3.18 -2.94
CA ILE A 161 12.55 2.46 -1.74
C ILE A 161 13.78 1.91 -1.02
N GLN A 162 13.87 2.15 0.28
CA GLN A 162 14.95 1.66 1.14
C GLN A 162 14.39 1.08 2.43
N ILE A 163 14.99 -0.01 2.92
CA ILE A 163 14.71 -0.51 4.27
C ILE A 163 15.50 0.33 5.26
N VAL A 164 14.84 0.77 6.33
CA VAL A 164 15.46 1.54 7.43
C VAL A 164 15.18 0.86 8.77
N GLU A 165 16.05 1.07 9.75
CA GLU A 165 15.90 0.45 11.08
C GLU A 165 14.93 1.21 11.98
N GLU A 166 14.91 2.53 11.85
CA GLU A 166 14.08 3.41 12.68
C GLU A 166 13.48 4.56 11.87
N SER A 167 12.35 5.05 12.31
CA SER A 167 11.80 6.32 11.85
C SER A 167 11.33 7.18 13.03
N LYS A 168 11.27 8.49 12.81
CA LYS A 168 10.74 9.42 13.80
C LYS A 168 9.22 9.29 13.87
N PRO A 169 8.60 9.55 15.03
CA PRO A 169 7.15 9.69 15.14
C PRO A 169 6.63 10.68 14.11
N ILE A 170 5.50 10.34 13.48
CA ILE A 170 4.88 11.12 12.42
C ILE A 170 3.54 11.62 12.95
N GLU A 171 3.30 12.92 12.77
CA GLU A 171 2.03 13.56 13.07
C GLU A 171 1.33 13.90 11.75
N GLY A 172 0.01 13.71 11.68
CA GLY A 172 -0.76 13.96 10.47
C GLY A 172 -2.24 13.66 10.61
N ALA A 173 -2.97 13.83 9.54
CA ALA A 173 -4.35 13.38 9.44
C ALA A 173 -4.40 11.85 9.35
N VAL A 174 -5.29 11.24 10.11
CA VAL A 174 -5.39 9.77 10.18
C VAL A 174 -6.60 9.29 9.39
N ILE A 175 -6.39 8.28 8.56
CA ILE A 175 -7.42 7.55 7.83
C ILE A 175 -7.21 6.06 8.08
N MET A 176 -8.28 5.28 8.11
CA MET A 176 -8.18 3.84 8.25
C MET A 176 -9.43 3.12 7.74
N ASN A 177 -9.23 1.91 7.23
CA ASN A 177 -10.29 0.93 7.00
C ASN A 177 -9.85 -0.43 7.56
N PRO A 178 -9.94 -0.62 8.90
CA PRO A 178 -9.47 -1.85 9.52
C PRO A 178 -10.35 -3.05 9.14
N PRO A 179 -9.82 -4.28 9.18
CA PRO A 179 -10.61 -5.46 8.89
C PRO A 179 -11.72 -5.63 9.95
N TYR A 180 -12.96 -5.77 9.47
CA TYR A 180 -14.14 -6.00 10.31
C TYR A 180 -14.31 -7.49 10.60
N SER A 181 -14.90 -7.81 11.75
CA SER A 181 -15.31 -9.20 12.10
C SER A 181 -14.16 -10.20 12.31
N LEU A 182 -12.99 -9.77 12.77
CA LEU A 182 -11.93 -10.68 13.20
C LEU A 182 -12.19 -11.33 14.57
N GLY A 183 -13.43 -11.35 15.03
CA GLY A 183 -13.77 -11.91 16.34
C GLY A 183 -13.30 -11.06 17.52
N TRP A 184 -12.89 -9.80 17.27
CA TRP A 184 -12.55 -8.88 18.34
C TRP A 184 -13.77 -8.63 19.23
N ASN A 185 -13.62 -8.95 20.51
CA ASN A 185 -14.63 -8.67 21.51
C ASN A 185 -14.05 -7.62 22.49
N PRO A 186 -14.55 -6.37 22.46
CA PRO A 186 -14.04 -5.31 23.33
C PRO A 186 -14.14 -5.66 24.83
N MET A 187 -15.09 -6.53 25.22
CA MET A 187 -15.25 -6.97 26.61
C MET A 187 -14.14 -7.91 27.08
N ASN A 188 -13.36 -8.49 26.18
CA ASN A 188 -12.25 -9.40 26.47
C ASN A 188 -10.88 -8.78 26.18
N ASP A 189 -10.83 -7.50 25.80
CA ASP A 189 -9.57 -6.84 25.48
C ASP A 189 -9.06 -6.08 26.71
N GLU A 190 -8.04 -6.64 27.36
CA GLU A 190 -7.42 -6.06 28.58
C GLU A 190 -6.72 -4.70 28.31
N ARG A 191 -6.70 -4.22 27.06
CA ARG A 191 -6.07 -2.94 26.68
C ARG A 191 -7.03 -1.75 26.75
N LEU A 192 -8.32 -1.99 27.03
CA LEU A 192 -9.36 -0.99 27.25
C LEU A 192 -9.68 -0.87 28.72
#